data_27476d5a4dc894009b1f0ce807179294
#
_entry.id   27476d5a4dc894009b1f0ce807179294
#
_cell.length_a   1.000
_cell.length_b   1.000
_cell.length_c   1.000
_cell.angle_alpha   90.00
_cell.angle_beta   90.00
_cell.angle_gamma   90.00
#
_symmetry.space_group_name_H-M   'P 1'
#
loop_
_entity.id
_entity.type
_entity.pdbx_description
1 polymer ?
#
loop_
_entity_poly.entity_id
_entity_poly.type
_entity_poly.pdbx_seq_one_letter_code
_entity_poly.pdbx_strand_id
1 'polypeptide(L)'
;WRADQYHAVRFDDELILNISYINEDNPTATMIFLWDHYFSVEVANLALEQNKEGELMEINGIRIYRSSNMEKNRFVWIEGKSVYSLTTTCDEKEIEAIISSFGE
;
A
#
# COMPACT_ATOMS: atom_id res chain seq x y z
N TRP A 1 -10.65 -11.36 4.13
CA TRP A 1 -9.20 -11.41 3.94
C TRP A 1 -8.49 -11.79 5.23
N ARG A 2 -7.46 -12.60 5.09
CA ARG A 2 -6.67 -13.07 6.23
C ARG A 2 -5.19 -12.91 5.90
N ALA A 3 -4.40 -12.43 6.86
CA ALA A 3 -2.96 -12.35 6.69
C ALA A 3 -2.38 -13.78 6.59
N ASP A 4 -1.62 -14.04 5.53
CA ASP A 4 -1.03 -15.34 5.27
C ASP A 4 0.45 -15.36 5.66
N GLN A 5 1.20 -14.36 5.19
CA GLN A 5 2.61 -14.23 5.48
C GLN A 5 2.94 -12.78 5.78
N TYR A 6 3.89 -12.56 6.67
CA TYR A 6 4.42 -11.23 6.89
C TYR A 6 5.94 -11.31 7.03
N HIS A 7 6.59 -10.25 6.62
CA HIS A 7 8.04 -10.17 6.64
C HIS A 7 8.45 -8.74 7.02
N ALA A 8 9.27 -8.61 8.03
CA ALA A 8 9.77 -7.32 8.48
C ALA A 8 11.29 -7.28 8.35
N VAL A 9 11.79 -6.18 7.76
CA VAL A 9 13.23 -5.96 7.59
C VAL A 9 13.57 -4.58 8.14
N ARG A 10 14.64 -4.50 8.90
CA ARG A 10 15.13 -3.24 9.45
C ARG A 10 16.52 -2.94 8.92
N PHE A 11 16.68 -1.76 8.33
CA PHE A 11 17.96 -1.24 7.86
C PHE A 11 18.21 0.09 8.56
N ASP A 12 19.24 0.16 9.40
CA ASP A 12 19.60 1.40 10.08
C ASP A 12 18.39 2.19 10.58
N ASP A 13 17.95 3.19 9.80
CA ASP A 13 16.84 4.08 10.15
C ASP A 13 15.57 3.79 9.35
N GLU A 14 15.51 2.67 8.64
CA GLU A 14 14.37 2.29 7.82
C GLU A 14 13.79 0.97 8.30
N LEU A 15 12.47 0.90 8.38
CA LEU A 15 11.75 -0.32 8.71
C LEU A 15 10.77 -0.64 7.57
N ILE A 16 10.88 -1.84 7.03
CA ILE A 16 9.98 -2.31 5.96
C ILE A 16 9.15 -3.46 6.49
N LEU A 17 7.84 -3.35 6.36
CA LEU A 17 6.92 -4.43 6.69
C LEU A 17 6.14 -4.82 5.44
N ASN A 18 6.18 -6.10 5.13
CA ASN A 18 5.47 -6.67 3.99
C ASN A 18 4.48 -7.71 4.50
N ILE A 19 3.22 -7.56 4.16
CA ILE A 19 2.17 -8.48 4.56
C ILE A 19 1.41 -8.97 3.33
N SER A 20 1.36 -10.30 3.17
CA SER A 20 0.56 -10.93 2.13
C SER A 20 -0.75 -11.43 2.72
N TYR A 21 -1.85 -11.18 2.04
CA TYR A 21 -3.18 -11.60 2.47
C TYR A 21 -3.77 -12.59 1.48
N ILE A 22 -4.57 -13.52 1.99
CA ILE A 22 -5.35 -14.42 1.17
C ILE A 22 -6.84 -14.18 1.43
N ASN A 23 -7.65 -14.41 0.40
CA ASN A 23 -9.10 -14.40 0.52
C ASN A 23 -9.58 -15.84 0.55
N GLU A 24 -10.13 -16.28 1.67
CA GLU A 24 -10.58 -17.66 1.83
C GLU A 24 -11.76 -18.02 0.92
N ASP A 25 -12.57 -17.01 0.55
CA ASP A 25 -13.71 -17.19 -0.33
C ASP A 25 -13.34 -17.15 -1.82
N ASN A 26 -12.18 -16.59 -2.14
CA ASN A 26 -11.72 -16.48 -3.52
C ASN A 26 -10.21 -16.68 -3.59
N PRO A 27 -9.73 -17.91 -3.79
CA PRO A 27 -8.29 -18.22 -3.78
C PRO A 27 -7.47 -17.53 -4.88
N THR A 28 -8.11 -17.04 -5.93
CA THR A 28 -7.40 -16.32 -7.00
C THR A 28 -7.18 -14.86 -6.70
N ALA A 29 -7.86 -14.31 -5.71
CA ALA A 29 -7.67 -12.93 -5.27
C ALA A 29 -6.39 -12.82 -4.44
N THR A 30 -5.63 -11.76 -4.67
CA THR A 30 -4.37 -11.52 -3.94
C THR A 30 -4.35 -10.10 -3.40
N MET A 31 -3.62 -9.90 -2.31
CA MET A 31 -3.40 -8.60 -1.72
C MET A 31 -2.05 -8.59 -1.02
N ILE A 32 -1.21 -7.62 -1.37
CA ILE A 32 0.09 -7.42 -0.72
C ILE A 32 0.13 -5.99 -0.22
N PHE A 33 0.35 -5.84 1.07
CA PHE A 33 0.50 -4.54 1.72
C PHE A 33 1.95 -4.33 2.10
N LEU A 34 2.52 -3.19 1.72
CA LEU A 34 3.89 -2.79 2.05
C LEU A 34 3.85 -1.49 2.83
N TRP A 35 4.44 -1.51 4.02
CA TRP A 35 4.63 -0.33 4.85
C TRP A 35 6.13 -0.09 4.97
N ASP A 36 6.56 1.10 4.56
CA ASP A 36 7.97 1.48 4.56
C ASP A 36 8.12 2.74 5.39
N HIS A 37 8.74 2.62 6.55
CA HIS A 37 8.92 3.72 7.48
C HIS A 37 10.34 4.26 7.40
N TYR A 38 10.47 5.54 7.08
CA TYR A 38 11.73 6.22 6.88
C TYR A 38 12.11 7.05 8.10
N PHE A 39 13.37 7.48 8.16
CA PHE A 39 13.84 8.25 9.30
C PHE A 39 13.44 9.73 9.26
N SER A 40 13.04 10.25 8.11
CA SER A 40 12.57 11.64 7.99
C SER A 40 11.46 11.78 6.96
N VAL A 41 10.68 12.85 7.09
CA VAL A 41 9.62 13.19 6.12
C VAL A 41 10.21 13.45 4.74
N GLU A 42 11.37 14.09 4.66
CA GLU A 42 12.03 14.40 3.38
C GLU A 42 12.40 13.12 2.64
N VAL A 43 12.96 12.14 3.33
CA VAL A 43 13.33 10.86 2.72
C VAL A 43 12.09 10.09 2.28
N ALA A 44 11.03 10.12 3.08
CA ALA A 44 9.77 9.47 2.72
C ALA A 44 9.18 10.10 1.45
N ASN A 45 9.21 11.42 1.32
CA ASN A 45 8.72 12.12 0.12
C ASN A 45 9.56 11.79 -1.11
N LEU A 46 10.88 11.66 -0.98
CA LEU A 46 11.75 11.25 -2.09
C LEU A 46 11.42 9.81 -2.53
N ALA A 47 11.16 8.92 -1.59
CA ALA A 47 10.77 7.54 -1.90
C ALA A 47 9.43 7.51 -2.63
N LEU A 48 8.46 8.32 -2.20
CA LEU A 48 7.18 8.43 -2.88
C LEU A 48 7.36 8.91 -4.33
N GLU A 49 8.16 9.94 -4.56
CA GLU A 49 8.43 10.46 -5.89
C GLU A 49 9.04 9.41 -6.82
N GLN A 50 9.86 8.52 -6.29
CA GLN A 50 10.48 7.45 -7.06
C GLN A 50 9.54 6.28 -7.34
N ASN A 51 8.52 6.08 -6.50
CA ASN A 51 7.63 4.92 -6.57
C ASN A 51 6.22 5.22 -7.07
N LYS A 52 5.84 6.49 -7.14
CA LYS A 52 4.50 6.84 -7.60
C LYS A 52 4.36 6.57 -9.10
N GLU A 53 3.22 6.00 -9.46
CA GLU A 53 2.87 5.71 -10.85
C GLU A 53 1.38 5.96 -11.02
N GLY A 54 0.98 6.27 -12.27
CA GLY A 54 -0.43 6.37 -12.62
C GLY A 54 -1.06 7.69 -12.25
N GLU A 55 -2.31 7.63 -11.84
CA GLU A 55 -3.14 8.79 -11.59
C GLU A 55 -3.31 9.08 -10.11
N LEU A 56 -3.36 10.37 -9.78
CA LEU A 56 -3.66 10.83 -8.42
C LEU A 56 -5.17 10.76 -8.19
N MET A 57 -5.55 10.14 -7.09
CA MET A 57 -6.93 10.10 -6.62
C MET A 57 -6.96 10.47 -5.14
N GLU A 58 -8.16 10.69 -4.60
CA GLU A 58 -8.33 10.99 -3.19
C GLU A 58 -9.38 10.05 -2.61
N ILE A 59 -9.03 9.38 -1.52
CA ILE A 59 -9.94 8.53 -0.76
C ILE A 59 -9.91 9.02 0.68
N ASN A 60 -11.06 9.47 1.16
CA ASN A 60 -11.24 9.89 2.56
C ASN A 60 -10.21 10.94 3.00
N GLY A 61 -9.88 11.89 2.11
CA GLY A 61 -8.90 12.95 2.37
C GLY A 61 -7.44 12.55 2.14
N ILE A 62 -7.18 11.31 1.80
CA ILE A 62 -5.83 10.81 1.55
C ILE A 62 -5.55 10.83 0.05
N ARG A 63 -4.42 11.43 -0.34
CA ARG A 63 -3.97 11.45 -1.73
C ARG A 63 -3.26 10.14 -2.05
N ILE A 64 -3.76 9.45 -3.08
CA ILE A 64 -3.29 8.12 -3.43
C ILE A 64 -2.97 8.07 -4.91
N TYR A 65 -1.81 7.52 -5.26
CA TYR A 65 -1.43 7.26 -6.64
C TYR A 65 -1.85 5.86 -7.01
N ARG A 66 -2.70 5.77 -8.03
CA ARG A 66 -3.23 4.50 -8.52
C ARG A 66 -2.65 4.16 -9.87
N SER A 67 -2.15 2.94 -10.00
CA SER A 67 -1.73 2.37 -11.29
C SER A 67 -2.32 0.99 -11.45
N SER A 68 -2.45 0.54 -12.70
CA SER A 68 -2.94 -0.79 -13.02
C SER A 68 -1.95 -1.47 -13.95
N ASN A 69 -1.68 -2.74 -13.68
CA ASN A 69 -0.83 -3.57 -14.52
C ASN A 69 -1.41 -4.98 -14.57
N MET A 70 -1.78 -5.42 -15.76
CA MET A 70 -2.51 -6.67 -15.97
C MET A 70 -3.82 -6.68 -15.19
N GLU A 71 -4.02 -7.64 -14.30
CA GLU A 71 -5.24 -7.76 -13.50
C GLU A 71 -5.07 -7.18 -12.09
N LYS A 72 -3.96 -6.51 -11.83
CA LYS A 72 -3.66 -5.98 -10.50
C LYS A 72 -3.69 -4.46 -10.48
N ASN A 73 -4.22 -3.92 -9.40
CA ASN A 73 -4.20 -2.50 -9.09
C ASN A 73 -3.18 -2.23 -7.99
N ARG A 74 -2.43 -1.16 -8.13
CA ARG A 74 -1.45 -0.73 -7.13
C ARG A 74 -1.79 0.66 -6.65
N PHE A 75 -1.79 0.83 -5.33
CA PHE A 75 -2.11 2.09 -4.66
C PHE A 75 -0.93 2.47 -3.78
N VAL A 76 -0.43 3.69 -3.94
CA VAL A 76 0.71 4.19 -3.17
C VAL A 76 0.36 5.53 -2.56
N TRP A 77 0.60 5.68 -1.26
CA TRP A 77 0.37 6.95 -0.56
C TRP A 77 1.38 7.15 0.56
N ILE A 78 1.41 8.36 1.10
CA ILE A 78 2.33 8.73 2.16
C ILE A 78 1.56 9.31 3.36
N GLU A 79 2.00 8.98 4.57
CA GLU A 79 1.57 9.61 5.81
C GLU A 79 2.80 9.85 6.68
N GLY A 80 3.17 11.13 6.86
CA GLY A 80 4.33 11.48 7.68
C GLY A 80 5.62 10.87 7.14
N LYS A 81 6.21 9.98 7.92
CA LYS A 81 7.47 9.30 7.58
C LYS A 81 7.28 7.95 6.90
N SER A 82 6.03 7.58 6.64
CA SER A 82 5.71 6.25 6.10
C SER A 82 5.15 6.33 4.70
N VAL A 83 5.61 5.44 3.83
CA VAL A 83 5.06 5.23 2.49
C VAL A 83 4.36 3.87 2.49
N TYR A 84 3.12 3.87 2.02
CA TYR A 84 2.30 2.66 1.96
C TYR A 84 2.09 2.26 0.51
N SER A 85 2.11 0.96 0.26
CA SER A 85 1.80 0.40 -1.06
C SER A 85 0.87 -0.79 -0.88
N LEU A 86 -0.22 -0.80 -1.64
CA LEU A 86 -1.17 -1.90 -1.65
C LEU A 86 -1.31 -2.39 -3.08
N THR A 87 -0.97 -3.65 -3.33
CA THR A 87 -1.10 -4.28 -4.64
C THR A 87 -2.12 -5.41 -4.52
N THR A 88 -3.15 -5.38 -5.34
CA THR A 88 -4.26 -6.30 -5.19
C THR A 88 -5.01 -6.52 -6.49
N THR A 89 -5.72 -7.66 -6.57
CA THR A 89 -6.65 -7.96 -7.65
C THR A 89 -8.05 -7.38 -7.40
N CYS A 90 -8.29 -6.79 -6.21
CA CYS A 90 -9.58 -6.22 -5.85
C CYS A 90 -9.94 -5.02 -6.73
N ASP A 91 -11.25 -4.75 -6.87
CA ASP A 91 -11.73 -3.58 -7.58
C ASP A 91 -11.62 -2.31 -6.72
N GLU A 92 -11.91 -1.16 -7.32
CA GLU A 92 -11.81 0.13 -6.64
C GLU A 92 -12.71 0.24 -5.40
N LYS A 93 -13.90 -0.33 -5.45
CA LYS A 93 -14.84 -0.24 -4.33
C LYS A 93 -14.34 -0.98 -3.10
N GLU A 94 -13.78 -2.16 -3.30
CA GLU A 94 -13.19 -2.93 -2.22
C GLU A 94 -11.99 -2.20 -1.64
N ILE A 95 -11.17 -1.60 -2.50
CA ILE A 95 -9.99 -0.85 -2.08
C ILE A 95 -10.36 0.40 -1.30
N GLU A 96 -11.38 1.13 -1.71
CA GLU A 96 -11.86 2.30 -0.96
C GLU A 96 -12.24 1.94 0.46
N ALA A 97 -12.94 0.80 0.63
CA ALA A 97 -13.31 0.33 1.95
C ALA A 97 -12.08 -0.03 2.80
N ILE A 98 -11.09 -0.70 2.20
CA ILE A 98 -9.87 -1.09 2.89
C ILE A 98 -9.03 0.11 3.29
N ILE A 99 -8.79 1.03 2.39
CA ILE A 99 -7.97 2.23 2.65
C ILE A 99 -8.68 3.13 3.67
N SER A 100 -9.98 3.27 3.59
CA SER A 100 -10.75 4.05 4.57
C SER A 100 -10.58 3.51 5.98
N SER A 101 -10.42 2.19 6.12
CA SER A 101 -10.23 1.58 7.44
C SER A 101 -8.86 1.92 8.05
N PHE A 102 -7.86 2.24 7.24
CA PHE A 102 -6.53 2.64 7.74
C PHE A 102 -6.53 4.05 8.34
N GLY A 103 -7.47 4.90 7.94
CA GLY A 103 -7.56 6.28 8.45
C GLY A 103 -8.37 6.43 9.74
N GLU A 104 -8.87 5.34 10.29
CA GLU A 104 -9.68 5.35 11.49
C GLU A 104 -8.88 5.16 12.77
#